data_d68e35fee16feea94b2fc517ea26f84a
#
_entry.id   d68e35fee16feea94b2fc517ea26f84a
#
_cell.length_a   1.000
_cell.length_b   1.000
_cell.length_c   1.000
_cell.angle_alpha   90.00
_cell.angle_beta   90.00
_cell.angle_gamma   90.00
#
_symmetry.space_group_name_H-M   'P 1'
#
loop_
_entity.id
_entity.type
_entity.pdbx_description
1 polymer ?
#
loop_
_entity_poly.entity_id
_entity_poly.type
_entity_poly.pdbx_seq_one_letter_code
_entity_poly.pdbx_strand_id
1 'polypeptide(L)'
;DAYVKEEYRKILKEEIEKRLPKWETQTGLKCDSWQTKYMVTKWGACSTDKKKLWFNLQLAQKPYACLDYIILHELTHLITRKHDATFIAHMDRHMPNWREIRKELNDSRLDYYEAQDESPLQKLIDQSRYDDIRDAAIAYIQEDHSGDTKRLSVIDMEIENVIHIEQLEDGVIALDVIASCDVEMPSASRKGYFNERWLKIHCQVTLGIDMSGFRIMSVGNCEPQEESDNDRLSGELVPIISRDQFEGEAEKFLTRYCPEALDKPMRVPIETIAGDMKLQVIEDVPLSDDLTYFGTIIFDNGNVLDKHRKITIRNAKRGTVYLDPRVSYERSVGTKRTTLAHECFHWHRHQPYHVLMK
;
A
#
# COMPACT_ATOMS: atom_id res chain seq x y z
N ASP A 1 -17.14 16.05 -25.55
CA ASP A 1 -16.49 15.89 -26.44
C ASP A 1 -15.23 16.55 -27.06
N ALA A 2 -14.94 16.36 -28.35
CA ALA A 2 -13.67 16.76 -28.96
C ALA A 2 -13.39 18.28 -28.86
N TYR A 3 -14.41 19.11 -28.98
CA TYR A 3 -14.32 20.57 -28.86
C TYR A 3 -13.85 21.00 -27.45
N VAL A 4 -14.42 20.43 -26.40
CA VAL A 4 -14.07 20.73 -25.01
C VAL A 4 -12.62 20.34 -24.71
N LYS A 5 -12.18 19.16 -25.20
CA LYS A 5 -10.79 18.71 -25.06
C LYS A 5 -9.81 19.64 -25.78
N GLU A 6 -10.18 20.21 -26.90
CA GLU A 6 -9.32 21.16 -27.63
C GLU A 6 -9.19 22.51 -26.90
N GLU A 7 -10.30 23.02 -26.33
CA GLU A 7 -10.26 24.22 -25.49
C GLU A 7 -9.40 24.01 -24.23
N TYR A 8 -9.54 22.85 -23.54
CA TYR A 8 -8.67 22.52 -22.41
C TYR A 8 -7.20 22.44 -22.79
N ARG A 9 -6.88 21.88 -23.96
CA ARG A 9 -5.53 21.83 -24.49
C ARG A 9 -4.94 23.20 -24.70
N LYS A 10 -5.72 24.12 -25.25
CA LYS A 10 -5.31 25.50 -25.50
C LYS A 10 -5.03 26.25 -24.20
N ILE A 11 -5.98 26.22 -23.26
CA ILE A 11 -5.84 26.86 -21.94
C ILE A 11 -4.62 26.33 -21.22
N LEU A 12 -4.51 25.01 -21.13
CA LEU A 12 -3.44 24.36 -20.39
C LEU A 12 -2.08 24.64 -21.01
N LYS A 13 -1.99 24.68 -22.34
CA LYS A 13 -0.75 25.02 -23.06
C LYS A 13 -0.28 26.42 -22.70
N GLU A 14 -1.15 27.42 -22.74
CA GLU A 14 -0.83 28.80 -22.38
C GLU A 14 -0.35 28.93 -20.93
N GLU A 15 -0.97 28.21 -20.01
CA GLU A 15 -0.60 28.24 -18.59
C GLU A 15 0.72 27.51 -18.31
N ILE A 16 0.97 26.37 -18.96
CA ILE A 16 2.25 25.65 -18.82
C ILE A 16 3.40 26.51 -19.39
N GLU A 17 3.21 27.12 -20.56
CA GLU A 17 4.21 28.02 -21.16
C GLU A 17 4.59 29.18 -20.25
N LYS A 18 3.70 29.65 -19.39
CA LYS A 18 3.97 30.71 -18.41
C LYS A 18 4.64 30.22 -17.13
N ARG A 19 4.29 29.01 -16.68
CA ARG A 19 4.63 28.49 -15.35
C ARG A 19 5.85 27.61 -15.35
N LEU A 20 5.99 26.72 -16.32
CA LEU A 20 7.11 25.79 -16.42
C LEU A 20 8.48 26.51 -16.39
N PRO A 21 8.73 27.58 -17.16
CA PRO A 21 10.02 28.28 -17.10
C PRO A 21 10.34 28.90 -15.73
N LYS A 22 9.30 29.26 -14.95
CA LYS A 22 9.50 29.80 -13.60
C LYS A 22 9.96 28.67 -12.67
N TRP A 23 9.31 27.52 -12.74
CA TRP A 23 9.70 26.35 -11.94
C TRP A 23 11.06 25.79 -12.35
N GLU A 24 11.38 25.75 -13.64
CA GLU A 24 12.73 25.39 -14.13
C GLU A 24 13.81 26.33 -13.56
N THR A 25 13.55 27.63 -13.54
CA THR A 25 14.47 28.60 -12.97
C THR A 25 14.63 28.46 -11.46
N GLN A 26 13.52 28.24 -10.76
CA GLN A 26 13.50 28.15 -9.29
C GLN A 26 14.17 26.86 -8.80
N THR A 27 14.00 25.75 -9.51
CA THR A 27 14.52 24.43 -9.12
C THR A 27 15.91 24.16 -9.69
N GLY A 28 16.28 24.83 -10.78
CA GLY A 28 17.47 24.51 -11.58
C GLY A 28 17.31 23.26 -12.46
N LEU A 29 16.13 22.65 -12.47
CA LEU A 29 15.80 21.50 -13.30
C LEU A 29 15.23 21.96 -14.62
N LYS A 30 15.50 21.23 -15.69
CA LYS A 30 15.02 21.60 -17.03
C LYS A 30 14.58 20.37 -17.79
N CYS A 31 13.35 20.41 -18.33
CA CYS A 31 12.89 19.40 -19.27
C CYS A 31 13.27 19.79 -20.73
N ASP A 32 13.44 18.79 -21.58
CA ASP A 32 13.75 19.00 -23.00
C ASP A 32 12.46 19.24 -23.82
N SER A 33 11.34 18.73 -23.37
CA SER A 33 10.04 18.90 -24.02
C SER A 33 8.90 18.55 -23.07
N TRP A 34 7.70 19.01 -23.42
CA TRP A 34 6.48 18.65 -22.72
C TRP A 34 5.28 18.56 -23.68
N GLN A 35 4.24 17.86 -23.25
CA GLN A 35 2.98 17.70 -23.99
C GLN A 35 1.79 17.62 -23.03
N THR A 36 0.59 17.88 -23.56
CA THR A 36 -0.66 17.63 -22.86
C THR A 36 -1.35 16.42 -23.47
N LYS A 37 -1.88 15.54 -22.63
CA LYS A 37 -2.72 14.40 -23.08
C LYS A 37 -3.87 14.19 -22.09
N TYR A 38 -4.92 13.52 -22.51
CA TYR A 38 -5.93 13.03 -21.59
C TYR A 38 -5.41 11.77 -20.95
N MET A 39 -5.36 11.72 -19.63
CA MET A 39 -4.95 10.56 -18.83
C MET A 39 -6.11 10.16 -17.90
N VAL A 40 -6.27 8.86 -17.66
CA VAL A 40 -7.39 8.33 -16.87
C VAL A 40 -7.07 8.39 -15.38
N THR A 41 -5.83 8.08 -14.99
CA THR A 41 -5.44 7.87 -13.59
C THR A 41 -4.42 8.87 -13.08
N LYS A 42 -3.69 9.55 -13.97
CA LYS A 42 -2.57 10.42 -13.62
C LYS A 42 -2.86 11.89 -13.91
N TRP A 43 -2.29 12.76 -13.10
CA TRP A 43 -2.30 14.20 -13.35
C TRP A 43 -1.10 14.66 -14.20
N GLY A 44 0.02 13.93 -14.11
CA GLY A 44 1.22 14.17 -14.88
C GLY A 44 2.02 12.90 -15.09
N ALA A 45 3.10 12.96 -15.86
CA ALA A 45 4.09 11.91 -16.03
C ALA A 45 5.42 12.48 -16.48
N CYS A 46 6.54 11.84 -16.10
CA CYS A 46 7.89 12.24 -16.45
C CYS A 46 8.69 11.09 -17.04
N SER A 47 9.25 11.26 -18.24
CA SER A 47 10.33 10.40 -18.74
C SER A 47 11.67 10.99 -18.35
N THR A 48 12.34 10.39 -17.40
CA THR A 48 13.66 10.83 -16.93
C THR A 48 14.72 10.71 -18.01
N ASP A 49 14.66 9.66 -18.82
CA ASP A 49 15.63 9.38 -19.88
C ASP A 49 15.54 10.39 -21.06
N LYS A 50 14.31 10.80 -21.37
CA LYS A 50 14.03 11.76 -22.44
C LYS A 50 13.84 13.19 -21.92
N LYS A 51 13.90 13.40 -20.61
CA LYS A 51 13.56 14.65 -19.91
C LYS A 51 12.28 15.28 -20.46
N LYS A 52 11.25 14.46 -20.64
CA LYS A 52 10.00 14.88 -21.24
C LYS A 52 8.87 14.75 -20.23
N LEU A 53 8.02 15.78 -20.17
CA LEU A 53 6.89 15.84 -19.24
C LEU A 53 5.56 15.73 -19.99
N TRP A 54 4.56 15.13 -19.33
CA TRP A 54 3.18 15.12 -19.78
C TRP A 54 2.27 15.69 -18.69
N PHE A 55 1.22 16.40 -19.13
CA PHE A 55 0.26 17.01 -18.24
C PHE A 55 -1.16 16.61 -18.67
N ASN A 56 -1.98 16.18 -17.72
CA ASN A 56 -3.36 15.76 -17.97
C ASN A 56 -4.20 16.97 -18.39
N LEU A 57 -5.00 16.80 -19.47
CA LEU A 57 -5.92 17.83 -19.94
C LEU A 57 -6.94 18.27 -18.89
N GLN A 58 -7.30 17.41 -17.96
CA GLN A 58 -8.25 17.71 -16.87
C GLN A 58 -7.68 18.75 -15.87
N LEU A 59 -6.37 19.01 -15.85
CA LEU A 59 -5.77 20.10 -15.08
C LEU A 59 -6.28 21.48 -15.50
N ALA A 60 -6.80 21.63 -16.72
CA ALA A 60 -7.44 22.87 -17.17
C ALA A 60 -8.68 23.27 -16.33
N GLN A 61 -9.27 22.32 -15.63
CA GLN A 61 -10.44 22.52 -14.76
C GLN A 61 -10.07 22.75 -13.29
N LYS A 62 -8.78 22.66 -12.94
CA LYS A 62 -8.33 22.73 -11.55
C LYS A 62 -7.72 24.09 -11.25
N PRO A 63 -7.66 24.48 -9.97
CA PRO A 63 -6.94 25.67 -9.57
C PRO A 63 -5.51 25.66 -10.09
N TYR A 64 -4.99 26.82 -10.45
CA TYR A 64 -3.61 26.93 -10.99
C TYR A 64 -2.54 26.47 -10.00
N ALA A 65 -2.82 26.48 -8.70
CA ALA A 65 -1.93 25.89 -7.70
C ALA A 65 -1.72 24.39 -7.91
N CYS A 66 -2.77 23.68 -8.35
CA CYS A 66 -2.65 22.25 -8.70
C CYS A 66 -1.75 22.04 -9.92
N LEU A 67 -1.85 22.90 -10.94
CA LEU A 67 -0.96 22.84 -12.09
C LEU A 67 0.49 23.13 -11.69
N ASP A 68 0.71 24.12 -10.82
CA ASP A 68 2.05 24.44 -10.28
C ASP A 68 2.63 23.25 -9.50
N TYR A 69 1.77 22.57 -8.69
CA TYR A 69 2.16 21.36 -7.96
C TYR A 69 2.58 20.24 -8.91
N ILE A 70 1.78 19.94 -9.94
CA ILE A 70 2.10 18.88 -10.91
C ILE A 70 3.36 19.23 -11.73
N ILE A 71 3.55 20.49 -12.14
CA ILE A 71 4.79 20.91 -12.82
C ILE A 71 6.01 20.64 -11.94
N LEU A 72 5.97 21.05 -10.67
CA LEU A 72 7.07 20.82 -9.74
C LEU A 72 7.28 19.32 -9.47
N HIS A 73 6.20 18.56 -9.32
CA HIS A 73 6.22 17.11 -9.10
C HIS A 73 6.95 16.40 -10.25
N GLU A 74 6.54 16.67 -11.49
CA GLU A 74 7.13 16.03 -12.68
C GLU A 74 8.58 16.49 -12.93
N LEU A 75 8.91 17.73 -12.63
CA LEU A 75 10.30 18.21 -12.67
C LEU A 75 11.16 17.50 -11.61
N THR A 76 10.61 17.23 -10.43
CA THR A 76 11.34 16.56 -9.35
C THR A 76 11.70 15.12 -9.73
N HIS A 77 10.89 14.46 -10.56
CA HIS A 77 11.22 13.15 -11.11
C HIS A 77 12.48 13.14 -11.99
N LEU A 78 12.95 14.27 -12.48
CA LEU A 78 14.26 14.37 -13.14
C LEU A 78 15.45 14.14 -12.20
N ILE A 79 15.24 14.24 -10.86
CA ILE A 79 16.25 13.94 -9.84
C ILE A 79 16.15 12.49 -9.38
N THR A 80 14.93 12.05 -9.10
CA THR A 80 14.62 10.71 -8.57
C THR A 80 13.30 10.21 -9.13
N ARG A 81 13.27 8.95 -9.54
CA ARG A 81 12.05 8.30 -10.06
C ARG A 81 11.06 7.93 -8.94
N LYS A 82 11.56 7.82 -7.70
CA LYS A 82 10.78 7.40 -6.54
C LYS A 82 10.33 8.59 -5.71
N HIS A 83 9.19 8.45 -5.06
CA HIS A 83 8.73 9.43 -4.05
C HIS A 83 9.47 9.24 -2.70
N ASP A 84 10.79 9.13 -2.77
CA ASP A 84 11.68 8.89 -1.63
C ASP A 84 11.97 10.18 -0.82
N ALA A 85 12.86 10.06 0.17
CA ALA A 85 13.25 11.20 1.01
C ALA A 85 13.84 12.38 0.19
N THR A 86 14.52 12.08 -0.93
CA THR A 86 15.08 13.10 -1.84
C THR A 86 13.97 13.85 -2.54
N PHE A 87 12.96 13.13 -3.05
CA PHE A 87 11.77 13.72 -3.65
C PHE A 87 11.04 14.63 -2.67
N ILE A 88 10.74 14.10 -1.49
CA ILE A 88 10.02 14.81 -0.43
C ILE A 88 10.77 16.07 -0.01
N ALA A 89 12.09 15.98 0.21
CA ALA A 89 12.91 17.13 0.60
C ALA A 89 12.93 18.21 -0.49
N HIS A 90 12.93 17.82 -1.77
CA HIS A 90 12.87 18.75 -2.89
C HIS A 90 11.50 19.45 -2.97
N MET A 91 10.41 18.70 -2.84
CA MET A 91 9.05 19.25 -2.78
C MET A 91 8.87 20.20 -1.60
N ASP A 92 9.29 19.81 -0.39
CA ASP A 92 9.20 20.63 0.82
C ASP A 92 9.99 21.92 0.71
N ARG A 93 11.13 21.89 0.03
CA ARG A 93 11.96 23.06 -0.20
C ARG A 93 11.33 24.09 -1.11
N HIS A 94 10.69 23.65 -2.21
CA HIS A 94 10.22 24.53 -3.26
C HIS A 94 8.73 24.88 -3.16
N MET A 95 7.93 24.03 -2.52
CA MET A 95 6.50 24.23 -2.31
C MET A 95 6.09 23.65 -0.94
N PRO A 96 6.33 24.33 0.19
CA PRO A 96 6.07 23.77 1.54
C PRO A 96 4.65 23.29 1.79
N ASN A 97 3.66 23.85 1.10
CA ASN A 97 2.25 23.50 1.21
C ASN A 97 1.78 22.47 0.16
N TRP A 98 2.69 21.77 -0.51
CA TRP A 98 2.34 20.84 -1.60
C TRP A 98 1.39 19.72 -1.15
N ARG A 99 1.45 19.31 0.13
CA ARG A 99 0.56 18.25 0.66
C ARG A 99 -0.90 18.70 0.71
N GLU A 100 -1.15 19.97 1.03
CA GLU A 100 -2.49 20.55 1.03
C GLU A 100 -3.04 20.66 -0.39
N ILE A 101 -2.20 21.09 -1.34
CA ILE A 101 -2.56 21.20 -2.76
C ILE A 101 -2.80 19.82 -3.36
N ARG A 102 -1.96 18.82 -3.02
CA ARG A 102 -2.18 17.42 -3.42
C ARG A 102 -3.51 16.90 -2.91
N LYS A 103 -3.84 17.18 -1.67
CA LYS A 103 -5.14 16.78 -1.09
C LYS A 103 -6.30 17.43 -1.85
N GLU A 104 -6.26 18.74 -2.09
CA GLU A 104 -7.28 19.46 -2.87
C GLU A 104 -7.43 18.88 -4.29
N LEU A 105 -6.32 18.55 -4.95
CA LEU A 105 -6.32 17.95 -6.27
C LEU A 105 -6.96 16.54 -6.26
N ASN A 106 -6.67 15.72 -5.26
CA ASN A 106 -7.21 14.38 -5.12
C ASN A 106 -8.67 14.36 -4.64
N ASP A 107 -9.07 15.28 -3.78
CA ASP A 107 -10.47 15.47 -3.37
C ASP A 107 -11.37 15.89 -4.56
N SER A 108 -10.77 16.50 -5.57
CA SER A 108 -11.44 16.87 -6.81
C SER A 108 -11.23 15.79 -7.87
N ARG A 109 -12.09 14.77 -7.90
CA ARG A 109 -12.05 13.57 -8.76
C ARG A 109 -11.50 13.84 -10.18
N LEU A 110 -10.55 13.01 -10.62
CA LEU A 110 -10.51 12.58 -12.02
C LEU A 110 -11.86 11.89 -12.29
N ASP A 111 -12.49 12.12 -13.42
CA ASP A 111 -13.85 11.66 -13.70
C ASP A 111 -14.11 10.15 -13.41
N TYR A 112 -13.09 9.40 -12.98
CA TYR A 112 -13.11 7.94 -12.82
C TYR A 112 -12.34 7.35 -11.63
N TYR A 113 -11.59 8.13 -10.82
CA TYR A 113 -10.76 7.53 -9.75
C TYR A 113 -10.87 8.26 -8.42
N GLU A 114 -11.28 7.55 -7.37
CA GLU A 114 -11.02 7.96 -6.00
C GLU A 114 -9.57 7.62 -5.70
N ALA A 115 -8.71 8.62 -5.58
CA ALA A 115 -7.36 8.40 -5.07
C ALA A 115 -7.49 7.88 -3.62
N GLN A 116 -7.38 6.58 -3.45
CA GLN A 116 -7.21 6.00 -2.13
C GLN A 116 -5.85 6.48 -1.59
N ASP A 117 -5.79 6.88 -0.33
CA ASP A 117 -4.52 7.14 0.32
C ASP A 117 -3.66 5.86 0.23
N GLU A 118 -2.45 6.00 -0.33
CA GLU A 118 -1.52 4.87 -0.46
C GLU A 118 -1.38 4.15 0.87
N SER A 119 -1.64 2.85 0.88
CA SER A 119 -1.50 2.04 2.08
C SER A 119 -0.04 1.96 2.54
N PRO A 120 0.24 1.73 3.83
CA PRO A 120 1.62 1.52 4.31
C PRO A 120 2.37 0.44 3.54
N LEU A 121 1.69 -0.64 3.15
CA LEU A 121 2.26 -1.72 2.35
C LEU A 121 2.63 -1.24 0.94
N GLN A 122 1.73 -0.49 0.28
CA GLN A 122 2.00 0.08 -1.03
C GLN A 122 3.21 1.02 -1.00
N LYS A 123 3.27 1.92 0.00
CA LYS A 123 4.44 2.81 0.19
C LYS A 123 5.73 2.03 0.36
N LEU A 124 5.72 0.98 1.16
CA LEU A 124 6.90 0.15 1.37
C LEU A 124 7.34 -0.57 0.09
N ILE A 125 6.39 -1.10 -0.69
CA ILE A 125 6.66 -1.74 -1.99
C ILE A 125 7.24 -0.71 -2.97
N ASP A 126 6.63 0.46 -3.10
CA ASP A 126 7.09 1.52 -3.98
C ASP A 126 8.52 1.97 -3.63
N GLN A 127 8.82 2.16 -2.35
CA GLN A 127 10.13 2.57 -1.90
C GLN A 127 11.22 1.51 -2.05
N SER A 128 10.88 0.23 -1.83
CA SER A 128 11.89 -0.83 -1.72
C SER A 128 11.94 -1.78 -2.93
N ARG A 129 10.86 -1.92 -3.71
CA ARG A 129 10.71 -2.93 -4.78
C ARG A 129 10.27 -2.37 -6.13
N TYR A 130 10.16 -1.05 -6.26
CA TYR A 130 9.76 -0.40 -7.50
C TYR A 130 10.59 -0.85 -8.71
N ASP A 131 11.92 -0.93 -8.57
CA ASP A 131 12.81 -1.31 -9.66
C ASP A 131 12.58 -2.77 -10.10
N ASP A 132 12.40 -3.70 -9.14
CA ASP A 132 12.12 -5.11 -9.43
C ASP A 132 10.80 -5.26 -10.22
N ILE A 133 9.75 -4.54 -9.77
CA ILE A 133 8.42 -4.53 -10.39
C ILE A 133 8.48 -3.91 -11.79
N ARG A 134 9.19 -2.79 -11.94
CA ARG A 134 9.37 -2.10 -13.22
C ARG A 134 10.10 -2.98 -14.25
N ASP A 135 11.17 -3.65 -13.83
CA ASP A 135 11.94 -4.52 -14.73
C ASP A 135 11.08 -5.71 -15.20
N ALA A 136 10.27 -6.31 -14.33
CA ALA A 136 9.33 -7.36 -14.69
C ALA A 136 8.23 -6.85 -15.63
N ALA A 137 7.68 -5.67 -15.39
CA ALA A 137 6.69 -5.05 -16.27
C ALA A 137 7.26 -4.78 -17.67
N ILE A 138 8.50 -4.25 -17.75
CA ILE A 138 9.20 -4.03 -19.02
C ILE A 138 9.41 -5.34 -19.77
N ALA A 139 9.90 -6.39 -19.09
CA ALA A 139 10.12 -7.69 -19.68
C ALA A 139 8.82 -8.27 -20.27
N TYR A 140 7.73 -8.23 -19.50
CA TYR A 140 6.41 -8.69 -19.93
C TYR A 140 5.90 -7.95 -21.17
N ILE A 141 5.96 -6.60 -21.16
CA ILE A 141 5.50 -5.77 -22.27
C ILE A 141 6.33 -6.03 -23.55
N GLN A 142 7.63 -6.31 -23.42
CA GLN A 142 8.51 -6.61 -24.54
C GLN A 142 8.26 -8.01 -25.14
N GLU A 143 7.93 -9.00 -24.29
CA GLU A 143 7.61 -10.37 -24.72
C GLU A 143 6.27 -10.45 -25.45
N ASP A 144 5.25 -9.76 -24.99
CA ASP A 144 3.90 -9.73 -25.59
C ASP A 144 3.89 -9.19 -27.03
N HIS A 145 4.95 -8.47 -27.45
CA HIS A 145 5.09 -7.86 -28.76
C HIS A 145 6.24 -8.44 -29.62
N SER A 146 6.67 -9.67 -29.33
CA SER A 146 7.76 -10.35 -30.06
C SER A 146 7.52 -10.54 -31.57
N GLY A 147 6.32 -10.20 -32.08
CA GLY A 147 5.98 -10.27 -33.52
C GLY A 147 6.28 -9.00 -34.33
N ASP A 148 6.45 -7.84 -33.73
CA ASP A 148 6.72 -6.57 -34.42
C ASP A 148 7.95 -5.89 -33.81
N THR A 149 9.07 -6.07 -34.45
CA THR A 149 10.46 -5.90 -33.99
C THR A 149 10.91 -4.47 -33.65
N LYS A 150 10.04 -3.54 -33.33
CA LYS A 150 10.43 -2.16 -33.00
C LYS A 150 10.07 -1.76 -31.56
N ARG A 151 10.99 -2.07 -30.67
CA ARG A 151 11.25 -1.45 -29.36
C ARG A 151 10.10 -0.61 -28.81
N LEU A 152 9.18 -1.30 -28.15
CA LEU A 152 8.31 -0.64 -27.17
C LEU A 152 9.19 -0.07 -26.04
N SER A 153 8.96 1.16 -25.69
CA SER A 153 9.64 1.82 -24.59
C SER A 153 8.63 2.15 -23.50
N VAL A 154 8.77 1.50 -22.36
CA VAL A 154 8.02 1.94 -21.16
C VAL A 154 8.65 3.25 -20.71
N ILE A 155 7.85 4.30 -20.72
CA ILE A 155 8.30 5.67 -20.42
C ILE A 155 8.19 5.92 -18.94
N ASP A 156 7.05 5.49 -18.37
CA ASP A 156 6.71 5.70 -17.00
C ASP A 156 5.90 4.53 -16.47
N MET A 157 6.00 4.26 -15.17
CA MET A 157 5.21 3.27 -14.46
C MET A 157 4.87 3.82 -13.09
N GLU A 158 3.63 3.63 -12.67
CA GLU A 158 3.17 3.91 -11.31
C GLU A 158 2.57 2.66 -10.68
N ILE A 159 2.82 2.47 -9.38
CA ILE A 159 2.13 1.47 -8.58
C ILE A 159 0.84 2.12 -8.08
N GLU A 160 -0.28 1.69 -8.65
CA GLU A 160 -1.59 2.28 -8.40
C GLU A 160 -2.24 1.71 -7.15
N ASN A 161 -2.10 0.40 -6.94
CA ASN A 161 -2.72 -0.27 -5.81
C ASN A 161 -2.02 -1.58 -5.48
N VAL A 162 -2.28 -2.09 -4.28
CA VAL A 162 -1.90 -3.43 -3.83
C VAL A 162 -3.16 -4.13 -3.32
N ILE A 163 -3.54 -5.21 -3.98
CA ILE A 163 -4.79 -5.96 -3.75
C ILE A 163 -4.53 -7.45 -3.55
N HIS A 164 -5.58 -8.23 -3.31
CA HIS A 164 -5.53 -9.69 -3.10
C HIS A 164 -4.50 -10.12 -2.05
N ILE A 165 -4.43 -9.35 -0.94
CA ILE A 165 -3.43 -9.58 0.09
C ILE A 165 -3.87 -10.77 0.95
N GLU A 166 -3.09 -11.85 0.93
CA GLU A 166 -3.37 -13.09 1.65
C GLU A 166 -2.11 -13.57 2.40
N GLN A 167 -2.30 -14.02 3.63
CA GLN A 167 -1.24 -14.71 4.38
C GLN A 167 -1.22 -16.19 3.98
N LEU A 168 -0.09 -16.65 3.43
CA LEU A 168 0.12 -18.05 3.04
C LEU A 168 0.64 -18.88 4.21
N GLU A 169 1.72 -18.40 4.85
CA GLU A 169 2.41 -19.03 5.98
C GLU A 169 2.84 -17.97 6.99
N ASP A 170 3.40 -18.35 8.12
CA ASP A 170 3.92 -17.40 9.10
C ASP A 170 5.00 -16.51 8.49
N GLY A 171 4.69 -15.23 8.37
CA GLY A 171 5.58 -14.22 7.79
C GLY A 171 5.65 -14.21 6.26
N VAL A 172 4.86 -15.04 5.55
CA VAL A 172 4.78 -15.01 4.09
C VAL A 172 3.41 -14.55 3.64
N ILE A 173 3.37 -13.53 2.80
CA ILE A 173 2.15 -13.03 2.17
C ILE A 173 2.22 -13.16 0.64
N ALA A 174 1.07 -13.42 0.03
CA ALA A 174 0.84 -13.21 -1.40
C ALA A 174 0.07 -11.90 -1.58
N LEU A 175 0.34 -11.22 -2.68
CA LEU A 175 -0.33 -9.97 -3.05
C LEU A 175 -0.24 -9.73 -4.55
N ASP A 176 -1.14 -8.92 -5.07
CA ASP A 176 -1.09 -8.42 -6.44
C ASP A 176 -0.78 -6.93 -6.43
N VAL A 177 0.25 -6.53 -7.16
CA VAL A 177 0.56 -5.13 -7.42
C VAL A 177 -0.11 -4.73 -8.73
N ILE A 178 -0.96 -3.72 -8.67
CA ILE A 178 -1.56 -3.11 -9.86
C ILE A 178 -0.69 -1.93 -10.26
N ALA A 179 -0.20 -1.98 -11.49
CA ALA A 179 0.65 -0.94 -12.04
C ALA A 179 0.13 -0.42 -13.37
N SER A 180 0.15 0.90 -13.56
CA SER A 180 -0.08 1.54 -14.83
C SER A 180 1.25 1.83 -15.52
N CYS A 181 1.35 1.52 -16.82
CA CYS A 181 2.55 1.71 -17.62
C CYS A 181 2.24 2.56 -18.85
N ASP A 182 2.94 3.67 -19.00
CA ASP A 182 2.92 4.45 -20.23
C ASP A 182 3.91 3.87 -21.25
N VAL A 183 3.38 3.29 -22.33
CA VAL A 183 4.18 2.62 -23.37
C VAL A 183 4.19 3.47 -24.64
N GLU A 184 5.39 3.84 -25.09
CA GLU A 184 5.55 4.51 -26.38
C GLU A 184 5.52 3.48 -27.53
N MET A 185 4.53 3.64 -28.41
CA MET A 185 4.40 2.82 -29.60
C MET A 185 5.18 3.45 -30.76
N PRO A 186 6.05 2.68 -31.44
CA PRO A 186 6.75 3.18 -32.60
C PRO A 186 5.78 3.52 -33.71
N SER A 187 5.80 4.75 -34.21
CA SER A 187 4.98 5.19 -35.34
C SER A 187 5.86 5.49 -36.56
N ALA A 188 5.36 5.18 -37.74
CA ALA A 188 6.00 5.53 -39.01
C ALA A 188 6.02 7.06 -39.25
N SER A 189 5.11 7.79 -38.64
CA SER A 189 5.12 9.25 -38.55
C SER A 189 5.89 9.68 -37.30
N ARG A 190 6.77 10.68 -37.37
CA ARG A 190 7.65 11.18 -36.29
C ARG A 190 7.01 11.51 -34.93
N LYS A 191 5.69 11.35 -34.79
CA LYS A 191 4.94 11.43 -33.51
C LYS A 191 4.55 10.02 -33.12
N GLY A 192 5.34 9.39 -32.22
CA GLY A 192 4.91 8.19 -31.52
C GLY A 192 3.58 8.47 -30.79
N TYR A 193 2.69 7.48 -30.72
CA TYR A 193 1.52 7.57 -29.86
C TYR A 193 1.78 6.69 -28.63
N PHE A 194 1.16 7.07 -27.51
CA PHE A 194 1.30 6.38 -26.24
C PHE A 194 0.07 5.52 -25.99
N ASN A 195 0.29 4.37 -25.41
CA ASN A 195 -0.76 3.51 -24.91
C ASN A 195 -0.53 3.28 -23.41
N GLU A 196 -1.53 3.54 -22.60
CA GLU A 196 -1.53 3.21 -21.19
C GLU A 196 -1.89 1.73 -21.05
N ARG A 197 -1.04 0.95 -20.38
CA ARG A 197 -1.25 -0.46 -20.09
C ARG A 197 -1.34 -0.68 -18.61
N TRP A 198 -2.28 -1.49 -18.23
CA TRP A 198 -2.50 -1.89 -16.86
C TRP A 198 -2.03 -3.31 -16.66
N LEU A 199 -1.18 -3.51 -15.66
CA LEU A 199 -0.57 -4.77 -15.34
C LEU A 199 -0.90 -5.18 -13.91
N LYS A 200 -1.21 -6.46 -13.75
CA LYS A 200 -1.30 -7.14 -12.48
C LYS A 200 -0.06 -8.01 -12.29
N ILE A 201 0.68 -7.74 -11.24
CA ILE A 201 1.94 -8.39 -10.92
C ILE A 201 1.74 -9.18 -9.63
N HIS A 202 1.65 -10.51 -9.76
CA HIS A 202 1.49 -11.41 -8.62
C HIS A 202 2.82 -11.58 -7.91
N CYS A 203 2.85 -11.29 -6.61
CA CYS A 203 4.05 -11.30 -5.79
C CYS A 203 3.88 -12.16 -4.55
N GLN A 204 5.00 -12.74 -4.09
CA GLN A 204 5.13 -13.33 -2.76
C GLN A 204 6.23 -12.59 -1.99
N VAL A 205 5.98 -12.33 -0.73
CA VAL A 205 6.86 -11.55 0.14
C VAL A 205 7.03 -12.25 1.47
N THR A 206 8.27 -12.44 1.91
CA THR A 206 8.55 -12.78 3.30
C THR A 206 8.66 -11.47 4.07
N LEU A 207 7.75 -11.25 5.02
CA LEU A 207 7.73 -10.03 5.82
C LEU A 207 8.95 -9.97 6.74
N GLY A 208 9.73 -8.92 6.60
CA GLY A 208 10.90 -8.57 7.38
C GLY A 208 11.18 -7.08 7.25
N ILE A 209 12.21 -6.57 7.94
CA ILE A 209 12.56 -5.14 7.93
C ILE A 209 12.82 -4.60 6.52
N ASP A 210 13.22 -5.46 5.58
CA ASP A 210 13.65 -5.11 4.21
C ASP A 210 12.84 -5.79 3.12
N MET A 211 11.67 -6.40 3.45
CA MET A 211 10.91 -7.25 2.52
C MET A 211 11.80 -8.30 1.84
N SER A 212 12.71 -8.91 2.60
CA SER A 212 13.56 -10.00 2.10
C SER A 212 12.67 -11.14 1.58
N GLY A 213 13.12 -11.79 0.51
CA GLY A 213 12.33 -12.85 -0.13
C GLY A 213 11.17 -12.35 -0.99
N PHE A 214 11.18 -11.07 -1.41
CA PHE A 214 10.27 -10.57 -2.43
C PHE A 214 10.49 -11.33 -3.75
N ARG A 215 9.43 -11.92 -4.29
CA ARG A 215 9.46 -12.69 -5.54
C ARG A 215 8.28 -12.30 -6.40
N ILE A 216 8.54 -12.02 -7.66
CA ILE A 216 7.53 -11.87 -8.69
C ILE A 216 7.23 -13.25 -9.24
N MET A 217 5.97 -13.66 -9.15
CA MET A 217 5.51 -14.99 -9.56
C MET A 217 4.98 -14.99 -11.00
N SER A 218 4.23 -13.94 -11.36
CA SER A 218 3.69 -13.76 -12.70
C SER A 218 3.32 -12.29 -12.94
N VAL A 219 3.26 -11.92 -14.23
CA VAL A 219 2.79 -10.63 -14.71
C VAL A 219 1.70 -10.87 -15.76
N GLY A 220 0.63 -10.12 -15.73
CA GLY A 220 -0.47 -10.20 -16.68
C GLY A 220 -1.11 -8.84 -16.92
N ASN A 221 -1.90 -8.72 -18.01
CA ASN A 221 -2.73 -7.53 -18.24
C ASN A 221 -3.92 -7.53 -17.26
N CYS A 222 -4.38 -6.35 -16.86
CA CYS A 222 -5.60 -6.17 -16.08
C CYS A 222 -6.38 -4.94 -16.53
N GLU A 223 -7.56 -4.76 -15.97
CA GLU A 223 -8.37 -3.58 -16.20
C GLU A 223 -8.08 -2.50 -15.14
N PRO A 224 -8.27 -1.20 -15.48
CA PRO A 224 -7.99 -0.09 -14.55
C PRO A 224 -8.76 -0.11 -13.23
N GLN A 225 -9.89 -0.83 -13.17
CA GLN A 225 -10.82 -0.89 -12.05
C GLN A 225 -10.83 -2.26 -11.37
N GLU A 226 -9.73 -3.00 -11.45
CA GLU A 226 -9.66 -4.27 -10.77
C GLU A 226 -9.67 -4.05 -9.25
N GLU A 227 -10.84 -4.25 -8.64
CA GLU A 227 -11.05 -4.18 -7.20
C GLU A 227 -10.93 -5.57 -6.60
N SER A 228 -10.50 -5.62 -5.35
CA SER A 228 -10.46 -6.87 -4.61
C SER A 228 -11.67 -7.01 -3.71
N ASP A 229 -12.64 -7.79 -4.12
CA ASP A 229 -13.74 -8.22 -3.25
C ASP A 229 -13.31 -9.28 -2.21
N ASN A 230 -12.06 -9.75 -2.29
CA ASN A 230 -11.57 -10.91 -1.54
C ASN A 230 -10.29 -10.64 -0.72
N ASP A 231 -10.00 -9.39 -0.39
CA ASP A 231 -8.85 -9.08 0.47
C ASP A 231 -9.04 -9.70 1.86
N ARG A 232 -8.10 -10.55 2.24
CA ARG A 232 -8.06 -11.16 3.58
C ARG A 232 -7.24 -10.35 4.57
N LEU A 233 -6.42 -9.43 4.07
CA LEU A 233 -5.66 -8.47 4.85
C LEU A 233 -5.88 -7.07 4.26
N SER A 234 -5.96 -6.06 5.13
CA SER A 234 -5.94 -4.66 4.70
C SER A 234 -4.56 -4.25 4.17
N GLY A 235 -4.46 -3.09 3.54
CA GLY A 235 -3.17 -2.50 3.16
C GLY A 235 -2.23 -2.20 4.33
N GLU A 236 -2.71 -2.32 5.58
CA GLU A 236 -1.92 -2.30 6.82
C GLU A 236 -1.61 -3.72 7.32
N LEU A 237 -1.96 -4.76 6.56
CA LEU A 237 -1.83 -6.18 6.92
C LEU A 237 -2.65 -6.58 8.17
N VAL A 238 -3.74 -5.87 8.45
CA VAL A 238 -4.71 -6.25 9.47
C VAL A 238 -5.70 -7.24 8.86
N PRO A 239 -6.00 -8.40 9.52
CA PRO A 239 -6.96 -9.36 8.99
C PRO A 239 -8.34 -8.75 8.81
N ILE A 240 -8.91 -8.93 7.63
CA ILE A 240 -10.30 -8.62 7.31
C ILE A 240 -11.08 -9.92 7.42
N ILE A 241 -11.88 -10.06 8.47
CA ILE A 241 -12.65 -11.28 8.75
C ILE A 241 -14.11 -10.91 8.88
N SER A 242 -14.91 -11.31 7.90
CA SER A 242 -16.36 -11.16 7.95
C SER A 242 -16.97 -12.19 8.90
N ARG A 243 -18.19 -11.90 9.38
CA ARG A 243 -18.84 -12.73 10.40
C ARG A 243 -19.05 -14.18 9.97
N ASP A 244 -19.32 -14.43 8.70
CA ASP A 244 -19.49 -15.74 8.09
C ASP A 244 -18.18 -16.52 7.96
N GLN A 245 -17.04 -15.87 8.09
CA GLN A 245 -15.71 -16.48 8.02
C GLN A 245 -15.17 -16.92 9.40
N PHE A 246 -15.77 -16.47 10.51
CA PHE A 246 -15.25 -16.74 11.85
C PHE A 246 -15.10 -18.24 12.15
N GLU A 247 -16.08 -19.06 11.74
CA GLU A 247 -16.02 -20.51 11.94
C GLU A 247 -14.84 -21.12 11.18
N GLY A 248 -14.69 -20.80 9.90
CA GLY A 248 -13.57 -21.29 9.08
C GLY A 248 -12.19 -20.85 9.59
N GLU A 249 -12.07 -19.62 10.12
CA GLU A 249 -10.82 -19.15 10.72
C GLU A 249 -10.54 -19.87 12.06
N ALA A 250 -11.55 -20.14 12.85
CA ALA A 250 -11.41 -20.94 14.06
C ALA A 250 -11.01 -22.40 13.75
N GLU A 251 -11.60 -23.02 12.71
CA GLU A 251 -11.21 -24.36 12.25
C GLU A 251 -9.75 -24.39 11.78
N LYS A 252 -9.29 -23.41 11.03
CA LYS A 252 -7.87 -23.30 10.61
C LYS A 252 -6.94 -23.21 11.82
N PHE A 253 -7.31 -22.39 12.81
CA PHE A 253 -6.54 -22.27 14.04
C PHE A 253 -6.48 -23.60 14.79
N LEU A 254 -7.62 -24.29 14.96
CA LEU A 254 -7.67 -25.60 15.62
C LEU A 254 -6.94 -26.68 14.83
N THR A 255 -7.06 -26.70 13.51
CA THR A 255 -6.31 -27.64 12.64
C THR A 255 -4.80 -27.56 12.92
N ARG A 256 -4.30 -26.37 13.18
CA ARG A 256 -2.88 -26.16 13.44
C ARG A 256 -2.46 -26.52 14.87
N TYR A 257 -3.29 -26.16 15.87
CA TYR A 257 -2.85 -26.19 17.27
C TYR A 257 -3.56 -27.27 18.12
N CYS A 258 -4.71 -27.79 17.68
CA CYS A 258 -5.47 -28.82 18.39
C CYS A 258 -6.45 -29.54 17.43
N PRO A 259 -5.93 -30.28 16.42
CA PRO A 259 -6.78 -30.91 15.39
C PRO A 259 -7.81 -31.89 15.98
N GLU A 260 -7.53 -32.54 17.10
CA GLU A 260 -8.45 -33.44 17.76
C GLU A 260 -9.75 -32.78 18.26
N ALA A 261 -9.76 -31.47 18.43
CA ALA A 261 -10.97 -30.73 18.80
C ALA A 261 -11.96 -30.59 17.62
N LEU A 262 -11.53 -30.84 16.39
CA LEU A 262 -12.40 -30.87 15.21
C LEU A 262 -13.08 -32.23 15.03
N ASP A 263 -12.46 -33.30 15.52
CA ASP A 263 -12.99 -34.68 15.39
C ASP A 263 -14.05 -35.02 16.46
N LYS A 264 -13.94 -34.43 17.64
CA LYS A 264 -14.85 -34.74 18.77
C LYS A 264 -15.00 -33.52 19.70
N PRO A 265 -16.19 -33.36 20.29
CA PRO A 265 -16.39 -32.33 21.32
C PRO A 265 -15.45 -32.56 22.51
N MET A 266 -14.59 -31.57 22.76
CA MET A 266 -13.67 -31.59 23.88
C MET A 266 -13.37 -30.17 24.40
N ARG A 267 -12.81 -30.11 25.60
CA ARG A 267 -12.27 -28.86 26.11
C ARG A 267 -10.97 -28.52 25.39
N VAL A 268 -10.95 -27.44 24.59
CA VAL A 268 -9.75 -26.97 23.91
C VAL A 268 -8.67 -26.61 24.96
N PRO A 269 -7.46 -27.19 24.91
CA PRO A 269 -6.40 -26.95 25.91
C PRO A 269 -5.66 -25.63 25.62
N ILE A 270 -6.36 -24.49 25.76
CA ILE A 270 -5.84 -23.20 25.34
C ILE A 270 -4.56 -22.77 26.08
N GLU A 271 -4.40 -23.20 27.30
CA GLU A 271 -3.19 -22.95 28.10
C GLU A 271 -1.97 -23.69 27.50
N THR A 272 -2.18 -24.90 26.99
CA THR A 272 -1.16 -25.67 26.26
C THR A 272 -0.83 -25.00 24.92
N ILE A 273 -1.87 -24.63 24.17
CA ILE A 273 -1.72 -23.92 22.88
C ILE A 273 -0.92 -22.64 23.06
N ALA A 274 -1.19 -21.83 24.09
CA ALA A 274 -0.41 -20.63 24.39
C ALA A 274 1.07 -20.98 24.64
N GLY A 275 1.34 -22.09 25.35
CA GLY A 275 2.71 -22.60 25.56
C GLY A 275 3.40 -23.01 24.27
N ASP A 276 2.71 -23.74 23.39
CA ASP A 276 3.22 -24.16 22.07
C ASP A 276 3.51 -22.95 21.14
N MET A 277 2.72 -21.88 21.27
CA MET A 277 2.94 -20.59 20.62
C MET A 277 4.08 -19.78 21.28
N LYS A 278 4.72 -20.31 22.32
CA LYS A 278 5.79 -19.67 23.10
C LYS A 278 5.34 -18.35 23.75
N LEU A 279 4.08 -18.27 24.13
CA LEU A 279 3.53 -17.13 24.83
C LEU A 279 3.77 -17.27 26.34
N GLN A 280 4.15 -16.17 26.98
CA GLN A 280 4.21 -16.08 28.43
C GLN A 280 2.89 -15.47 28.94
N VAL A 281 2.15 -16.20 29.76
CA VAL A 281 0.90 -15.70 30.34
C VAL A 281 1.19 -15.14 31.74
N ILE A 282 0.78 -13.88 31.98
CA ILE A 282 0.93 -13.17 33.25
C ILE A 282 -0.47 -12.76 33.75
N GLU A 283 -0.77 -13.05 35.02
CA GLU A 283 -2.09 -12.87 35.63
C GLU A 283 -2.05 -12.03 36.91
N ASP A 284 -1.05 -11.21 37.08
CA ASP A 284 -0.81 -10.45 38.31
C ASP A 284 -0.98 -8.91 38.12
N VAL A 285 -1.33 -8.47 36.91
CA VAL A 285 -1.44 -7.07 36.57
C VAL A 285 -2.90 -6.71 36.22
N PRO A 286 -3.57 -5.83 37.00
CA PRO A 286 -4.84 -5.26 36.59
C PRO A 286 -4.69 -4.43 35.32
N LEU A 287 -5.58 -4.65 34.35
CA LEU A 287 -5.50 -3.99 33.05
C LEU A 287 -6.38 -2.74 32.92
N SER A 288 -7.40 -2.60 33.77
CA SER A 288 -8.26 -1.42 33.83
C SER A 288 -8.89 -1.29 35.22
N ASP A 289 -9.31 -0.09 35.60
CA ASP A 289 -9.92 0.14 36.91
C ASP A 289 -11.31 -0.56 37.04
N ASP A 290 -12.07 -0.62 35.95
CA ASP A 290 -13.45 -1.04 35.86
C ASP A 290 -13.66 -2.44 35.23
N LEU A 291 -12.57 -3.22 35.06
CA LEU A 291 -12.57 -4.51 34.38
C LEU A 291 -13.20 -4.46 32.96
N THR A 292 -12.98 -3.37 32.23
CA THR A 292 -13.38 -3.24 30.82
C THR A 292 -12.48 -4.09 29.92
N TYR A 293 -11.21 -4.28 30.30
CA TYR A 293 -10.24 -5.06 29.56
C TYR A 293 -9.86 -6.32 30.32
N PHE A 294 -10.05 -7.47 29.68
CA PHE A 294 -9.82 -8.79 30.26
C PHE A 294 -8.42 -9.34 29.97
N GLY A 295 -7.86 -8.98 28.83
CA GLY A 295 -6.53 -9.42 28.41
C GLY A 295 -5.90 -8.46 27.40
N THR A 296 -4.61 -8.66 27.16
CA THR A 296 -3.85 -8.00 26.09
C THR A 296 -2.61 -8.79 25.73
N ILE A 297 -2.27 -8.87 24.45
CA ILE A 297 -1.06 -9.50 23.93
C ILE A 297 -0.04 -8.43 23.54
N ILE A 298 1.23 -8.67 23.83
CA ILE A 298 2.33 -7.76 23.55
C ILE A 298 3.09 -8.22 22.31
N PHE A 299 3.06 -7.39 21.27
CA PHE A 299 3.75 -7.67 20.02
C PHE A 299 5.19 -7.12 19.95
N ASP A 300 5.53 -6.12 20.76
CA ASP A 300 6.84 -5.50 20.79
C ASP A 300 7.34 -5.26 22.21
N ASN A 301 8.68 -5.32 22.39
CA ASN A 301 9.28 -5.00 23.66
C ASN A 301 9.17 -3.49 23.97
N GLY A 302 8.78 -3.13 25.17
CA GLY A 302 8.74 -1.73 25.57
C GLY A 302 7.75 -1.42 26.67
N ASN A 303 7.42 -0.15 26.82
CA ASN A 303 6.39 0.31 27.74
C ASN A 303 5.07 0.45 26.96
N VAL A 304 4.05 -0.24 27.41
CA VAL A 304 2.69 -0.10 26.85
C VAL A 304 1.97 0.99 27.63
N LEU A 305 1.68 2.10 26.94
CA LEU A 305 0.94 3.25 27.47
C LEU A 305 -0.28 3.46 26.58
N ASP A 306 -1.40 2.87 26.94
CA ASP A 306 -2.65 3.17 26.27
C ASP A 306 -3.42 4.22 27.06
N LYS A 307 -3.38 5.47 26.57
CA LYS A 307 -4.08 6.60 27.21
C LYS A 307 -5.60 6.46 27.20
N HIS A 308 -6.16 5.79 26.19
CA HIS A 308 -7.60 5.57 26.07
C HIS A 308 -8.06 4.45 27.00
N ARG A 309 -7.25 3.40 27.14
CA ARG A 309 -7.53 2.21 27.96
C ARG A 309 -7.01 2.34 29.38
N LYS A 310 -6.27 3.41 29.72
CA LYS A 310 -5.59 3.62 31.02
C LYS A 310 -4.71 2.46 31.43
N ILE A 311 -4.19 1.69 30.44
CA ILE A 311 -3.26 0.60 30.69
C ILE A 311 -1.84 1.16 30.71
N THR A 312 -1.08 0.80 31.75
CA THR A 312 0.34 1.11 31.85
C THR A 312 1.09 -0.15 32.24
N ILE A 313 1.76 -0.78 31.27
CA ILE A 313 2.62 -1.93 31.51
C ILE A 313 4.06 -1.51 31.21
N ARG A 314 4.95 -1.57 32.19
CA ARG A 314 6.37 -1.23 32.02
C ARG A 314 7.18 -2.45 31.66
N ASN A 315 8.17 -2.27 30.77
CA ASN A 315 9.09 -3.33 30.34
C ASN A 315 8.38 -4.59 29.82
N ALA A 316 7.25 -4.41 29.13
CA ALA A 316 6.53 -5.50 28.51
C ALA A 316 7.42 -6.22 27.48
N LYS A 317 7.37 -7.54 27.45
CA LYS A 317 8.14 -8.36 26.51
C LYS A 317 7.24 -8.88 25.39
N ARG A 318 7.77 -8.91 24.18
CA ARG A 318 7.10 -9.55 23.04
C ARG A 318 6.70 -10.98 23.36
N GLY A 319 5.50 -11.39 22.98
CA GLY A 319 4.94 -12.71 23.25
C GLY A 319 4.45 -12.89 24.68
N THR A 320 4.19 -11.78 25.40
CA THR A 320 3.54 -11.83 26.72
C THR A 320 2.06 -11.53 26.60
N VAL A 321 1.23 -12.40 27.13
CA VAL A 321 -0.22 -12.19 27.33
C VAL A 321 -0.44 -11.79 28.77
N TYR A 322 -1.00 -10.61 29.00
CA TYR A 322 -1.49 -10.20 30.31
C TYR A 322 -2.97 -10.48 30.40
N LEU A 323 -3.40 -11.17 31.46
CA LEU A 323 -4.79 -11.39 31.79
C LEU A 323 -5.11 -10.71 33.12
N ASP A 324 -6.18 -9.92 33.18
CA ASP A 324 -6.57 -9.27 34.42
C ASP A 324 -6.95 -10.33 35.46
N PRO A 325 -6.33 -10.32 36.65
CA PRO A 325 -6.54 -11.36 37.66
C PRO A 325 -7.99 -11.44 38.12
N ARG A 326 -8.75 -10.35 38.07
CA ARG A 326 -10.16 -10.28 38.50
C ARG A 326 -11.10 -11.04 37.57
N VAL A 327 -10.72 -11.32 36.32
CA VAL A 327 -11.59 -12.01 35.35
C VAL A 327 -12.04 -13.37 35.86
N SER A 328 -11.17 -14.11 36.54
CA SER A 328 -11.50 -15.42 37.10
C SER A 328 -12.51 -15.35 38.25
N TYR A 329 -12.49 -14.27 39.05
CA TYR A 329 -13.32 -14.11 40.26
C TYR A 329 -14.61 -13.37 39.97
N GLU A 330 -14.55 -12.27 39.23
CA GLU A 330 -15.71 -11.41 38.96
C GLU A 330 -16.53 -11.88 37.76
N ARG A 331 -15.96 -12.73 36.90
CA ARG A 331 -16.66 -13.29 35.73
C ARG A 331 -16.70 -14.80 35.82
N SER A 332 -15.79 -15.50 35.17
CA SER A 332 -15.69 -16.96 35.28
C SER A 332 -14.36 -17.49 34.74
N VAL A 333 -14.03 -18.72 35.09
CA VAL A 333 -12.90 -19.45 34.47
C VAL A 333 -13.10 -19.60 32.95
N GLY A 334 -14.36 -19.77 32.52
CA GLY A 334 -14.70 -19.81 31.09
C GLY A 334 -14.34 -18.48 30.38
N THR A 335 -14.69 -17.34 30.95
CA THR A 335 -14.35 -16.01 30.41
C THR A 335 -12.84 -15.85 30.30
N LYS A 336 -12.08 -16.20 31.35
CA LYS A 336 -10.61 -16.15 31.30
C LYS A 336 -10.04 -16.96 30.15
N ARG A 337 -10.53 -18.18 29.95
CA ARG A 337 -10.09 -19.07 28.87
C ARG A 337 -10.43 -18.51 27.49
N THR A 338 -11.64 -17.96 27.34
CA THR A 338 -12.04 -17.29 26.08
C THR A 338 -11.15 -16.06 25.81
N THR A 339 -10.81 -15.29 26.84
CA THR A 339 -9.87 -14.17 26.71
C THR A 339 -8.49 -14.66 26.26
N LEU A 340 -7.95 -15.71 26.88
CA LEU A 340 -6.66 -16.26 26.45
C LEU A 340 -6.71 -16.76 24.99
N ALA A 341 -7.80 -17.41 24.59
CA ALA A 341 -7.98 -17.86 23.20
C ALA A 341 -8.03 -16.67 22.22
N HIS A 342 -8.68 -15.59 22.61
CA HIS A 342 -8.72 -14.36 21.84
C HIS A 342 -7.31 -13.76 21.64
N GLU A 343 -6.51 -13.68 22.69
CA GLU A 343 -5.14 -13.17 22.60
C GLU A 343 -4.22 -14.10 21.80
N CYS A 344 -4.40 -15.43 21.89
CA CYS A 344 -3.70 -16.39 21.05
C CYS A 344 -4.05 -16.21 19.57
N PHE A 345 -5.33 -15.96 19.26
CA PHE A 345 -5.77 -15.69 17.90
C PHE A 345 -5.17 -14.38 17.37
N HIS A 346 -5.15 -13.32 18.17
CA HIS A 346 -4.46 -12.08 17.81
C HIS A 346 -2.98 -12.33 17.51
N TRP A 347 -2.28 -13.08 18.36
CA TRP A 347 -0.87 -13.43 18.11
C TRP A 347 -0.69 -14.18 16.81
N HIS A 348 -1.59 -15.10 16.48
CA HIS A 348 -1.54 -15.87 15.24
C HIS A 348 -1.77 -15.00 14.00
N ARG A 349 -2.69 -14.04 14.05
CA ARG A 349 -3.17 -13.31 12.85
C ARG A 349 -2.57 -11.93 12.65
N HIS A 350 -2.13 -11.24 13.69
CA HIS A 350 -1.64 -9.85 13.59
C HIS A 350 -0.12 -9.70 13.50
N GLN A 351 0.65 -10.79 13.39
CA GLN A 351 2.10 -10.73 13.16
C GLN A 351 2.48 -9.88 11.94
N PRO A 352 1.81 -10.01 10.77
CA PRO A 352 2.12 -9.23 9.58
C PRO A 352 2.03 -7.73 9.82
N TYR A 353 0.95 -7.25 10.46
CA TYR A 353 0.78 -5.85 10.81
C TYR A 353 1.95 -5.30 11.63
N HIS A 354 2.32 -6.01 12.70
CA HIS A 354 3.40 -5.56 13.59
C HIS A 354 4.79 -5.62 12.96
N VAL A 355 4.98 -6.42 11.92
CA VAL A 355 6.23 -6.41 11.13
C VAL A 355 6.26 -5.21 10.20
N LEU A 356 5.14 -4.88 9.55
CA LEU A 356 5.04 -3.76 8.62
C LEU A 356 5.22 -2.40 9.30
N MET A 357 4.72 -2.26 10.55
CA MET A 357 4.70 -0.99 11.29
C MET A 357 5.98 -0.70 12.09
N LYS A 358 7.04 -1.50 11.90
CA LYS A 358 8.40 -1.28 12.47
C LYS A 358 9.28 -0.48 11.55
#